data_b42b72b3f8b1bc45df82cf0b480789b6
#
_entry.id   b42b72b3f8b1bc45df82cf0b480789b6
#
_cell.length_a   1.000
_cell.length_b   1.000
_cell.length_c   1.000
_cell.angle_alpha   90.00
_cell.angle_beta   90.00
_cell.angle_gamma   90.00
#
_symmetry.space_group_name_H-M   'P 1'
#
loop_
_entity.id
_entity.type
_entity.pdbx_description
1 polymer ?
#
loop_
_entity_poly.entity_id
_entity_poly.type
_entity_poly.pdbx_seq_one_letter_code
_entity_poly.pdbx_strand_id
1 'polypeptide(L)'
;TRDLIVVHGKKKGGFAAEMMGGGDETAATTKKPTAAKTASSQPDEVCPCGGYPTAGLPYARCCKPYHKNETYPSDCVTLMRSRFSGYAKGEGEYVVKTTHPENPIFKDGAKAASGKVVSSLAEDVRMTCRKVKFYGLEIVSDKAKGKDEHYVGFRYKCRVVGQKGFNELAEESHSELSTFRRDSEDGRWLFLDGVTGAVE
;
A
#
# COMPACT_ATOMS: atom_id res chain seq x y z
N THR A 1 -8.06 -20.30 -4.82
CA THR A 1 -7.64 -19.29 -3.85
C THR A 1 -6.79 -18.28 -4.59
N ARG A 2 -7.31 -17.08 -4.77
CA ARG A 2 -6.68 -16.01 -5.57
C ARG A 2 -5.87 -15.15 -4.63
N ASP A 3 -4.56 -15.14 -4.82
CA ASP A 3 -3.64 -14.31 -4.05
C ASP A 3 -3.86 -12.85 -4.45
N LEU A 4 -4.48 -12.12 -3.55
CA LEU A 4 -4.69 -10.69 -3.65
C LEU A 4 -3.68 -9.99 -2.75
N ILE A 5 -2.94 -9.03 -3.34
CA ILE A 5 -2.50 -7.80 -2.68
C ILE A 5 -1.05 -7.66 -2.29
N VAL A 6 -0.54 -6.49 -2.72
CA VAL A 6 0.77 -5.89 -2.42
C VAL A 6 1.89 -6.90 -2.53
N VAL A 7 2.04 -7.43 -3.70
CA VAL A 7 2.84 -8.59 -3.90
C VAL A 7 3.95 -8.30 -4.85
N HIS A 8 5.10 -8.43 -4.37
CA HIS A 8 6.29 -8.46 -5.19
C HIS A 8 7.11 -9.69 -4.86
N GLY A 9 6.55 -10.85 -5.11
CA GLY A 9 7.25 -12.11 -4.95
C GLY A 9 6.71 -13.17 -5.89
N LYS A 10 7.35 -13.36 -7.01
CA LYS A 10 7.24 -14.51 -7.96
C LYS A 10 5.89 -14.90 -8.57
N LYS A 11 4.80 -14.10 -8.47
CA LYS A 11 3.72 -14.17 -9.45
C LYS A 11 3.67 -12.87 -10.22
N LYS A 12 3.92 -12.93 -11.52
CA LYS A 12 3.99 -11.83 -12.48
C LYS A 12 2.60 -11.26 -12.73
N GLY A 13 2.25 -10.18 -12.02
CA GLY A 13 1.02 -9.44 -12.28
C GLY A 13 0.66 -8.53 -11.12
N GLY A 14 0.68 -7.21 -11.33
CA GLY A 14 0.14 -6.25 -10.39
C GLY A 14 -1.36 -6.48 -10.22
N PHE A 15 -1.88 -6.11 -9.06
CA PHE A 15 -3.29 -6.28 -8.70
C PHE A 15 -4.27 -5.73 -9.75
N ALA A 16 -3.90 -4.64 -10.43
CA ALA A 16 -4.70 -4.03 -11.50
C ALA A 16 -4.81 -4.91 -12.76
N ALA A 17 -3.84 -5.77 -13.00
CA ALA A 17 -3.77 -6.59 -14.21
C ALA A 17 -4.77 -7.75 -14.25
N GLU A 18 -5.11 -8.30 -13.10
CA GLU A 18 -6.07 -9.41 -13.02
C GLU A 18 -7.53 -8.97 -13.07
N MET A 19 -7.79 -7.67 -12.78
CA MET A 19 -9.14 -7.11 -12.74
C MET A 19 -9.61 -6.46 -14.05
N MET A 20 -8.74 -6.33 -15.05
CA MET A 20 -9.05 -5.65 -16.33
C MET A 20 -9.46 -6.59 -17.46
N GLY A 21 -9.96 -7.76 -17.15
CA GLY A 21 -10.57 -8.66 -18.13
C GLY A 21 -12.01 -8.28 -18.41
N GLY A 22 -12.25 -7.43 -19.40
CA GLY A 22 -13.56 -7.30 -20.05
C GLY A 22 -14.23 -5.92 -19.97
N GLY A 23 -14.45 -5.27 -21.13
CA GLY A 23 -15.48 -4.26 -21.33
C GLY A 23 -14.98 -2.89 -21.77
N ASP A 24 -14.84 -2.74 -23.04
CA ASP A 24 -14.86 -1.47 -23.79
C ASP A 24 -16.24 -0.80 -23.62
N GLU A 25 -16.27 0.47 -23.25
CA GLU A 25 -17.26 1.42 -23.79
C GLU A 25 -16.91 2.87 -23.44
N THR A 26 -16.88 3.64 -24.49
CA THR A 26 -16.72 5.08 -24.60
C THR A 26 -17.91 5.83 -24.02
N ALA A 27 -17.69 6.88 -23.23
CA ALA A 27 -18.53 8.08 -23.24
C ALA A 27 -17.82 9.28 -22.60
N ALA A 28 -17.61 10.29 -23.38
CA ALA A 28 -17.29 11.65 -22.95
C ALA A 28 -18.52 12.30 -22.29
N THR A 29 -18.34 13.12 -21.26
CA THR A 29 -18.92 14.48 -21.21
C THR A 29 -18.78 15.16 -19.85
N THR A 30 -18.38 16.44 -19.93
CA THR A 30 -18.68 17.64 -19.15
C THR A 30 -18.18 17.79 -17.71
N LYS A 31 -17.31 18.77 -17.61
CA LYS A 31 -16.86 19.48 -16.40
C LYS A 31 -18.03 20.16 -15.68
N LYS A 32 -18.11 19.98 -14.37
CA LYS A 32 -18.77 20.90 -13.46
C LYS A 32 -17.83 21.19 -12.30
N PRO A 33 -17.56 22.46 -11.95
CA PRO A 33 -16.69 22.79 -10.83
C PRO A 33 -17.43 22.47 -9.53
N THR A 34 -16.88 21.59 -8.73
CA THR A 34 -17.46 21.28 -7.42
C THR A 34 -16.65 21.96 -6.34
N ALA A 35 -17.38 22.71 -5.54
CA ALA A 35 -16.97 23.45 -4.37
C ALA A 35 -15.95 22.73 -3.49
N ALA A 36 -15.02 23.52 -2.96
CA ALA A 36 -14.11 23.15 -1.90
C ALA A 36 -14.89 22.49 -0.76
N LYS A 37 -14.73 21.18 -0.59
CA LYS A 37 -15.16 20.50 0.63
C LYS A 37 -14.18 20.91 1.72
N THR A 38 -14.66 21.77 2.61
CA THR A 38 -14.11 22.01 3.93
C THR A 38 -13.70 20.69 4.55
N ALA A 39 -12.42 20.58 4.93
CA ALA A 39 -11.89 19.47 5.67
C ALA A 39 -12.70 19.31 6.96
N SER A 40 -13.57 18.29 7.02
CA SER A 40 -14.16 17.87 8.26
C SER A 40 -13.04 17.24 9.10
N SER A 41 -12.57 18.01 10.05
CA SER A 41 -11.69 17.52 11.09
C SER A 41 -12.48 16.53 11.94
N GLN A 42 -12.35 15.23 11.67
CA GLN A 42 -12.66 14.20 12.66
C GLN A 42 -11.41 14.01 13.52
N PRO A 43 -11.44 14.48 14.80
CA PRO A 43 -10.22 14.59 15.61
C PRO A 43 -9.64 13.27 16.09
N ASP A 44 -10.41 12.18 16.13
CA ASP A 44 -10.09 11.02 16.97
C ASP A 44 -10.13 9.65 16.26
N GLU A 45 -10.11 9.61 14.94
CA GLU A 45 -10.05 8.33 14.25
C GLU A 45 -8.71 7.63 14.50
N VAL A 46 -8.75 6.44 15.12
CA VAL A 46 -7.56 5.60 15.32
C VAL A 46 -6.85 5.38 14.01
N CYS A 47 -5.52 5.48 14.02
CA CYS A 47 -4.73 5.27 12.83
C CYS A 47 -4.96 3.87 12.25
N PRO A 48 -5.12 3.70 10.92
CA PRO A 48 -5.27 2.38 10.31
C PRO A 48 -4.18 1.37 10.69
N CYS A 49 -2.98 1.83 11.04
CA CYS A 49 -1.91 0.96 11.53
C CYS A 49 -2.09 0.47 12.98
N GLY A 50 -3.19 0.84 13.65
CA GLY A 50 -3.44 0.52 15.04
C GLY A 50 -2.85 1.52 16.05
N GLY A 51 -2.11 2.53 15.58
CA GLY A 51 -1.33 3.47 16.41
C GLY A 51 0.08 2.94 16.72
N TYR A 52 1.05 3.85 16.72
CA TYR A 52 2.45 3.56 17.06
C TYR A 52 3.17 4.85 17.47
N PRO A 53 4.03 4.85 18.48
CA PRO A 53 4.39 3.73 19.38
C PRO A 53 3.28 3.32 20.36
N THR A 54 2.24 4.14 20.51
CA THR A 54 1.14 3.88 21.43
C THR A 54 -0.08 3.38 20.69
N ALA A 55 -0.62 2.20 21.08
CA ALA A 55 -1.85 1.67 20.52
C ALA A 55 -3.02 2.67 20.67
N GLY A 56 -3.87 2.74 19.64
CA GLY A 56 -5.00 3.67 19.62
C GLY A 56 -4.65 5.12 19.25
N LEU A 57 -3.37 5.42 18.94
CA LEU A 57 -2.98 6.78 18.57
C LEU A 57 -3.77 7.25 17.34
N PRO A 58 -4.38 8.47 17.37
CA PRO A 58 -5.13 9.00 16.25
C PRO A 58 -4.26 9.19 15.00
N TYR A 59 -4.84 8.97 13.82
CA TYR A 59 -4.15 9.16 12.54
C TYR A 59 -3.43 10.50 12.43
N ALA A 60 -4.06 11.59 12.90
CA ALA A 60 -3.49 12.94 12.88
C ALA A 60 -2.14 13.06 13.60
N ARG A 61 -1.91 12.27 14.64
CA ARG A 61 -0.67 12.26 15.45
C ARG A 61 0.21 11.03 15.22
N CYS A 62 -0.23 10.10 14.34
CA CYS A 62 0.48 8.87 14.01
C CYS A 62 1.08 8.95 12.61
N CYS A 63 0.34 8.52 11.58
CA CYS A 63 0.88 8.40 10.22
C CYS A 63 0.69 9.66 9.34
N LYS A 64 -0.25 10.55 9.68
CA LYS A 64 -0.52 11.76 8.88
C LYS A 64 0.71 12.67 8.71
N PRO A 65 1.57 12.92 9.71
CA PRO A 65 2.78 13.75 9.52
C PRO A 65 3.72 13.19 8.43
N TYR A 66 3.87 11.87 8.34
CA TYR A 66 4.64 11.23 7.27
C TYR A 66 3.99 11.44 5.90
N HIS A 67 2.67 11.27 5.81
CA HIS A 67 1.93 11.44 4.56
C HIS A 67 1.95 12.90 4.06
N LYS A 68 2.08 13.85 4.97
CA LYS A 68 2.20 15.29 4.62
C LYS A 68 3.65 15.74 4.42
N ASN A 69 4.61 14.82 4.49
CA ASN A 69 6.04 15.09 4.41
C ASN A 69 6.55 16.08 5.48
N GLU A 70 5.88 16.16 6.63
CA GLU A 70 6.29 16.96 7.77
C GLU A 70 7.47 16.31 8.52
N THR A 71 7.54 14.99 8.46
CA THR A 71 8.64 14.19 9.01
C THR A 71 8.81 12.91 8.19
N TYR A 72 9.89 12.15 8.47
CA TYR A 72 10.18 10.89 7.78
C TYR A 72 10.31 9.74 8.79
N PRO A 73 9.87 8.49 8.46
CA PRO A 73 10.04 7.34 9.34
C PRO A 73 11.52 7.05 9.64
N SER A 74 11.86 6.92 10.91
CA SER A 74 13.23 6.67 11.37
C SER A 74 13.70 5.23 11.17
N ASP A 75 12.74 4.30 11.09
CA ASP A 75 12.97 2.86 11.05
C ASP A 75 11.97 2.15 10.11
N CYS A 76 12.27 0.88 9.80
CA CYS A 76 11.50 0.10 8.83
C CYS A 76 10.10 -0.27 9.33
N VAL A 77 9.92 -0.48 10.64
CA VAL A 77 8.60 -0.78 11.23
C VAL A 77 7.70 0.45 11.11
N THR A 78 8.22 1.63 11.43
CA THR A 78 7.50 2.89 11.28
C THR A 78 7.17 3.17 9.81
N LEU A 79 8.11 2.91 8.90
CA LEU A 79 7.88 3.05 7.46
C LEU A 79 6.79 2.06 6.99
N MET A 80 6.85 0.79 7.39
CA MET A 80 5.84 -0.21 7.04
C MET A 80 4.45 0.22 7.53
N ARG A 81 4.33 0.65 8.81
CA ARG A 81 3.07 1.13 9.40
C ARG A 81 2.50 2.35 8.67
N SER A 82 3.36 3.30 8.33
CA SER A 82 2.93 4.49 7.59
C SER A 82 2.52 4.16 6.15
N ARG A 83 3.20 3.26 5.45
CA ARG A 83 2.80 2.78 4.12
C ARG A 83 1.46 2.05 4.15
N PHE A 84 1.24 1.17 5.14
CA PHE A 84 -0.05 0.51 5.35
C PHE A 84 -1.18 1.54 5.52
N SER A 85 -0.96 2.53 6.39
CA SER A 85 -1.93 3.63 6.57
C SER A 85 -2.10 4.46 5.31
N GLY A 86 -1.04 4.61 4.50
CA GLY A 86 -1.08 5.28 3.20
C GLY A 86 -2.05 4.60 2.23
N TYR A 87 -1.99 3.28 2.10
CA TYR A 87 -2.97 2.52 1.33
C TYR A 87 -4.38 2.66 1.87
N ALA A 88 -4.57 2.50 3.19
CA ALA A 88 -5.88 2.59 3.83
C ALA A 88 -6.53 3.97 3.73
N LYS A 89 -5.73 5.05 3.67
CA LYS A 89 -6.18 6.44 3.58
C LYS A 89 -6.16 7.01 2.16
N GLY A 90 -5.68 6.25 1.17
CA GLY A 90 -5.59 6.71 -0.21
C GLY A 90 -4.43 7.68 -0.48
N GLU A 91 -3.42 7.72 0.38
CA GLU A 91 -2.22 8.56 0.24
C GLU A 91 -1.20 7.89 -0.71
N GLY A 92 -1.64 7.59 -1.94
CA GLY A 92 -0.88 6.83 -2.91
C GLY A 92 0.45 7.47 -3.31
N GLU A 93 0.52 8.81 -3.36
CA GLU A 93 1.79 9.52 -3.64
C GLU A 93 2.86 9.21 -2.59
N TYR A 94 2.47 9.15 -1.32
CA TYR A 94 3.38 8.77 -0.25
C TYR A 94 3.90 7.34 -0.43
N VAL A 95 3.02 6.40 -0.79
CA VAL A 95 3.40 5.00 -1.04
C VAL A 95 4.41 4.92 -2.18
N VAL A 96 4.18 5.64 -3.30
CA VAL A 96 5.12 5.69 -4.44
C VAL A 96 6.46 6.30 -4.02
N LYS A 97 6.46 7.46 -3.34
CA LYS A 97 7.67 8.15 -2.89
C LYS A 97 8.53 7.33 -1.92
N THR A 98 7.92 6.44 -1.17
CA THR A 98 8.61 5.57 -0.21
C THR A 98 8.94 4.19 -0.78
N THR A 99 8.83 4.02 -2.10
CA THR A 99 9.23 2.81 -2.81
C THR A 99 10.62 3.00 -3.43
N HIS A 100 11.51 2.03 -3.22
CA HIS A 100 12.88 2.06 -3.71
C HIS A 100 12.91 2.03 -5.25
N PRO A 101 13.82 2.78 -5.91
CA PRO A 101 13.91 2.79 -7.38
C PRO A 101 14.18 1.41 -7.99
N GLU A 102 14.86 0.52 -7.27
CA GLU A 102 15.09 -0.86 -7.71
C GLU A 102 13.89 -1.81 -7.47
N ASN A 103 12.79 -1.32 -6.91
CA ASN A 103 11.58 -2.13 -6.81
C ASN A 103 11.15 -2.60 -8.20
N PRO A 104 10.83 -3.90 -8.39
CA PRO A 104 10.50 -4.44 -9.72
C PRO A 104 9.37 -3.71 -10.44
N ILE A 105 8.33 -3.29 -9.72
CA ILE A 105 7.22 -2.56 -10.35
C ILE A 105 7.57 -1.10 -10.61
N PHE A 106 8.38 -0.49 -9.76
CA PHE A 106 8.88 0.86 -10.02
C PHE A 106 9.70 0.88 -11.30
N LYS A 107 10.59 -0.11 -11.48
CA LYS A 107 11.52 -0.20 -12.59
C LYS A 107 10.86 -0.65 -13.90
N ASP A 108 10.04 -1.68 -13.83
CA ASP A 108 9.54 -2.40 -15.01
C ASP A 108 8.04 -2.25 -15.25
N GLY A 109 7.30 -1.62 -14.34
CA GLY A 109 5.84 -1.62 -14.30
C GLY A 109 5.25 -2.93 -13.81
N ALA A 110 3.97 -2.90 -13.46
CA ALA A 110 3.21 -4.08 -13.10
C ALA A 110 2.91 -4.91 -14.35
N LYS A 111 3.09 -6.24 -14.25
CA LYS A 111 2.97 -7.17 -15.39
C LYS A 111 1.81 -8.14 -15.16
N ALA A 112 1.01 -8.38 -16.20
CA ALA A 112 0.03 -9.47 -16.24
C ALA A 112 0.71 -10.84 -16.22
N ALA A 113 -0.06 -11.91 -16.03
CA ALA A 113 0.44 -13.30 -16.11
C ALA A 113 1.12 -13.61 -17.46
N SER A 114 0.71 -12.92 -18.55
CA SER A 114 1.34 -13.00 -19.87
C SER A 114 2.71 -12.31 -19.96
N GLY A 115 3.16 -11.60 -18.91
CA GLY A 115 4.38 -10.79 -18.92
C GLY A 115 4.22 -9.38 -19.51
N LYS A 116 3.06 -9.04 -20.06
CA LYS A 116 2.78 -7.69 -20.61
C LYS A 116 2.68 -6.68 -19.45
N VAL A 117 3.33 -5.53 -19.61
CA VAL A 117 3.17 -4.39 -18.68
C VAL A 117 1.74 -3.85 -18.82
N VAL A 118 1.05 -3.70 -17.70
CA VAL A 118 -0.36 -3.29 -17.65
C VAL A 118 -0.58 -1.98 -16.91
N SER A 119 0.32 -1.62 -16.01
CA SER A 119 0.26 -0.35 -15.27
C SER A 119 1.64 0.06 -14.75
N SER A 120 1.79 1.36 -14.51
CA SER A 120 2.90 1.90 -13.72
C SER A 120 2.69 1.62 -12.23
N LEU A 121 3.75 1.78 -11.41
CA LEU A 121 3.62 1.69 -9.95
C LEU A 121 2.53 2.66 -9.42
N ALA A 122 2.51 3.89 -9.92
CA ALA A 122 1.55 4.90 -9.45
C ALA A 122 0.09 4.50 -9.76
N GLU A 123 -0.16 3.89 -10.92
CA GLU A 123 -1.48 3.39 -11.29
C GLU A 123 -1.87 2.17 -10.46
N ASP A 124 -0.95 1.24 -10.24
CA ASP A 124 -1.17 0.05 -9.43
C ASP A 124 -1.51 0.42 -7.98
N VAL A 125 -0.72 1.31 -7.37
CA VAL A 125 -0.99 1.86 -6.03
C VAL A 125 -2.34 2.58 -5.97
N ARG A 126 -2.65 3.42 -6.96
CA ARG A 126 -3.94 4.13 -7.02
C ARG A 126 -5.13 3.18 -7.09
N MET A 127 -5.01 2.13 -7.89
CA MET A 127 -6.06 1.12 -8.03
C MET A 127 -6.23 0.31 -6.74
N THR A 128 -5.13 -0.06 -6.09
CA THR A 128 -5.15 -0.74 -4.80
C THR A 128 -5.83 0.10 -3.72
N CYS A 129 -5.46 1.38 -3.58
CA CYS A 129 -6.10 2.32 -2.65
C CYS A 129 -7.63 2.44 -2.86
N ARG A 130 -8.08 2.34 -4.10
CA ARG A 130 -9.53 2.47 -4.44
C ARG A 130 -10.31 1.18 -4.22
N LYS A 131 -9.68 0.03 -4.49
CA LYS A 131 -10.39 -1.26 -4.54
C LYS A 131 -10.22 -2.09 -3.28
N VAL A 132 -9.26 -1.77 -2.42
CA VAL A 132 -8.97 -2.58 -1.24
C VAL A 132 -9.09 -1.75 0.03
N LYS A 133 -9.85 -2.27 0.99
CA LYS A 133 -9.90 -1.73 2.35
C LYS A 133 -9.00 -2.55 3.25
N PHE A 134 -8.01 -1.90 3.84
CA PHE A 134 -7.01 -2.50 4.72
C PHE A 134 -7.29 -2.21 6.17
N TYR A 135 -7.10 -3.20 7.05
CA TYR A 135 -7.24 -3.07 8.50
C TYR A 135 -6.53 -4.22 9.24
N GLY A 136 -6.47 -4.14 10.57
CA GLY A 136 -5.96 -5.20 11.42
C GLY A 136 -4.47 -5.51 11.22
N LEU A 137 -3.63 -4.48 11.09
CA LEU A 137 -2.19 -4.65 10.96
C LEU A 137 -1.56 -5.16 12.26
N GLU A 138 -0.81 -6.24 12.16
CA GLU A 138 0.02 -6.83 13.20
C GLU A 138 1.45 -7.01 12.69
N ILE A 139 2.44 -6.45 13.39
CA ILE A 139 3.86 -6.71 13.11
C ILE A 139 4.26 -8.01 13.79
N VAL A 140 4.79 -8.95 13.03
CA VAL A 140 5.17 -10.30 13.50
C VAL A 140 6.67 -10.42 13.67
N SER A 141 7.46 -9.79 12.80
CA SER A 141 8.92 -9.84 12.90
C SER A 141 9.57 -8.56 12.42
N ASP A 142 10.73 -8.26 12.98
CA ASP A 142 11.56 -7.11 12.70
C ASP A 142 13.02 -7.56 12.75
N LYS A 143 13.69 -7.68 11.59
CA LYS A 143 15.02 -8.30 11.47
C LYS A 143 15.92 -7.52 10.53
N ALA A 144 17.06 -7.03 11.06
CA ALA A 144 18.10 -6.46 10.23
C ALA A 144 18.77 -7.55 9.37
N LYS A 145 19.05 -7.22 8.11
CA LYS A 145 19.90 -8.00 7.21
C LYS A 145 21.08 -7.14 6.79
N GLY A 146 22.10 -7.11 7.62
CA GLY A 146 23.25 -6.26 7.41
C GLY A 146 22.96 -4.79 7.72
N LYS A 147 23.72 -3.89 7.07
CA LYS A 147 23.68 -2.44 7.34
C LYS A 147 22.55 -1.72 6.59
N ASP A 148 22.28 -2.15 5.37
CA ASP A 148 21.47 -1.42 4.40
C ASP A 148 20.20 -2.16 3.99
N GLU A 149 19.93 -3.34 4.53
CA GLU A 149 18.71 -4.09 4.32
C GLU A 149 18.03 -4.50 5.63
N HIS A 150 16.72 -4.54 5.61
CA HIS A 150 15.90 -4.86 6.77
C HIS A 150 14.62 -5.57 6.34
N TYR A 151 14.18 -6.54 7.13
CA TYR A 151 12.94 -7.29 6.91
C TYR A 151 11.91 -6.95 7.98
N VAL A 152 10.68 -6.71 7.56
CA VAL A 152 9.53 -6.59 8.46
C VAL A 152 8.47 -7.58 8.03
N GLY A 153 8.17 -8.53 8.90
CA GLY A 153 7.05 -9.47 8.71
C GLY A 153 5.79 -8.95 9.39
N PHE A 154 4.66 -9.04 8.72
CA PHE A 154 3.39 -8.58 9.27
C PHE A 154 2.21 -9.38 8.75
N ARG A 155 1.11 -9.33 9.50
CA ARG A 155 -0.21 -9.84 9.12
C ARG A 155 -1.18 -8.69 9.00
N TYR A 156 -2.15 -8.83 8.13
CA TYR A 156 -3.21 -7.84 7.97
C TYR A 156 -4.48 -8.48 7.43
N LYS A 157 -5.57 -7.72 7.54
CA LYS A 157 -6.85 -8.07 6.96
C LYS A 157 -7.23 -7.08 5.88
N CYS A 158 -7.95 -7.55 4.88
CA CYS A 158 -8.48 -6.69 3.84
C CYS A 158 -9.83 -7.16 3.30
N ARG A 159 -10.50 -6.25 2.60
CA ARG A 159 -11.67 -6.55 1.77
C ARG A 159 -11.51 -5.87 0.42
N VAL A 160 -11.85 -6.55 -0.65
CA VAL A 160 -11.93 -5.95 -1.97
C VAL A 160 -13.30 -5.32 -2.14
N VAL A 161 -13.36 -4.06 -2.55
CA VAL A 161 -14.61 -3.35 -2.82
C VAL A 161 -15.13 -3.82 -4.18
N GLY A 162 -16.27 -4.54 -4.17
CA GLY A 162 -16.91 -5.04 -5.38
C GLY A 162 -17.44 -3.93 -6.29
N GLN A 163 -17.68 -4.27 -7.57
CA GLN A 163 -18.52 -3.46 -8.45
C GLN A 163 -19.97 -3.53 -7.96
N LYS A 164 -20.77 -2.46 -8.22
CA LYS A 164 -22.19 -2.41 -7.87
C LYS A 164 -22.91 -3.70 -8.26
N GLY A 165 -23.53 -4.38 -7.27
CA GLY A 165 -24.31 -5.59 -7.48
C GLY A 165 -23.65 -6.88 -7.02
N PHE A 166 -22.39 -6.88 -6.61
CA PHE A 166 -21.77 -8.00 -5.93
C PHE A 166 -21.77 -7.77 -4.41
N ASN A 167 -22.17 -8.78 -3.67
CA ASN A 167 -22.02 -8.80 -2.22
C ASN A 167 -20.60 -8.44 -1.83
N GLU A 168 -20.42 -7.77 -0.69
CA GLU A 168 -19.11 -7.50 -0.14
C GLU A 168 -18.29 -8.79 -0.14
N LEU A 169 -17.12 -8.76 -0.79
CA LEU A 169 -16.23 -9.90 -0.77
C LEU A 169 -15.83 -10.19 0.67
N ALA A 170 -15.67 -11.46 0.97
CA ALA A 170 -15.30 -11.91 2.30
C ALA A 170 -14.02 -11.25 2.77
N GLU A 171 -13.91 -11.07 4.08
CA GLU A 171 -12.67 -10.65 4.73
C GLU A 171 -11.58 -11.69 4.46
N GLU A 172 -10.43 -11.24 4.02
CA GLU A 172 -9.25 -12.06 3.81
C GLU A 172 -8.15 -11.67 4.79
N SER A 173 -7.42 -12.66 5.27
CA SER A 173 -6.23 -12.47 6.12
C SER A 173 -5.00 -12.85 5.32
N HIS A 174 -3.99 -12.00 5.37
CA HIS A 174 -2.74 -12.18 4.65
C HIS A 174 -1.56 -12.00 5.58
N SER A 175 -0.43 -12.61 5.20
CA SER A 175 0.87 -12.33 5.79
C SER A 175 1.85 -11.93 4.70
N GLU A 176 2.78 -11.06 5.02
CA GLU A 176 3.81 -10.59 4.10
C GLU A 176 5.14 -10.38 4.84
N LEU A 177 6.23 -10.71 4.17
CA LEU A 177 7.58 -10.31 4.55
C LEU A 177 8.06 -9.23 3.59
N SER A 178 8.09 -8.00 4.06
CA SER A 178 8.59 -6.85 3.30
C SER A 178 10.08 -6.67 3.51
N THR A 179 10.79 -6.37 2.41
CA THR A 179 12.20 -5.98 2.41
C THR A 179 12.30 -4.48 2.22
N PHE A 180 13.09 -3.85 3.08
CA PHE A 180 13.44 -2.44 3.01
C PHE A 180 14.93 -2.31 2.74
N ARG A 181 15.29 -1.27 1.98
CA ARG A 181 16.69 -0.93 1.68
C ARG A 181 16.91 0.55 1.90
N ARG A 182 18.14 0.91 2.31
CA ARG A 182 18.54 2.31 2.40
C ARG A 182 18.73 2.91 1.02
N ASP A 183 18.18 4.11 0.85
CA ASP A 183 18.48 4.93 -0.30
C ASP A 183 19.96 5.34 -0.27
N SER A 184 20.63 5.27 -1.42
CA SER A 184 22.05 5.60 -1.55
C SER A 184 22.33 7.12 -1.48
N GLU A 185 21.32 7.96 -1.74
CA GLU A 185 21.48 9.42 -1.78
C GLU A 185 21.34 10.06 -0.40
N ASP A 186 20.30 9.67 0.34
CA ASP A 186 19.96 10.33 1.61
C ASP A 186 19.90 9.37 2.81
N GLY A 187 20.14 8.08 2.59
CA GLY A 187 20.19 7.06 3.63
C GLY A 187 18.85 6.71 4.27
N ARG A 188 17.74 7.21 3.72
CA ARG A 188 16.39 6.86 4.21
C ARG A 188 16.02 5.42 3.88
N TRP A 189 15.18 4.81 4.71
CA TRP A 189 14.62 3.51 4.40
C TRP A 189 13.53 3.64 3.35
N LEU A 190 13.60 2.79 2.31
CA LEU A 190 12.60 2.66 1.25
C LEU A 190 12.16 1.21 1.13
N PHE A 191 10.90 0.99 0.73
CA PHE A 191 10.35 -0.33 0.46
C PHE A 191 10.95 -0.88 -0.85
N LEU A 192 11.61 -2.02 -0.78
CA LEU A 192 12.23 -2.66 -1.94
C LEU A 192 11.31 -3.71 -2.56
N ASP A 193 10.83 -4.67 -1.76
CA ASP A 193 10.05 -5.81 -2.25
C ASP A 193 9.26 -6.46 -1.11
N GLY A 194 8.29 -7.32 -1.43
CA GLY A 194 7.51 -8.08 -0.48
C GLY A 194 7.17 -9.48 -0.98
N VAL A 195 7.09 -10.44 -0.07
CA VAL A 195 6.71 -11.82 -0.35
C VAL A 195 5.51 -12.20 0.51
N THR A 196 4.38 -12.50 -0.12
CA THR A 196 3.16 -12.95 0.57
C THR A 196 3.28 -14.40 1.04
N GLY A 197 2.65 -14.70 2.19
CA GLY A 197 2.64 -16.05 2.76
C GLY A 197 3.97 -16.48 3.38
N ALA A 198 4.93 -15.57 3.52
CA ALA A 198 6.28 -15.88 4.02
C ALA A 198 6.47 -15.73 5.53
N VAL A 199 5.39 -15.41 6.25
CA VAL A 199 5.45 -15.21 7.72
C VAL A 199 4.56 -16.26 8.37
N GLU A 200 5.17 -17.18 9.10
CA GLU A 200 4.51 -18.15 9.95
C GLU A 200 4.21 -17.59 11.34
#